data_b179844a3cdb8740e601b9005e7ea208
#
_entry.id   b179844a3cdb8740e601b9005e7ea208
#
_cell.length_a   1.000
_cell.length_b   1.000
_cell.length_c   1.000
_cell.angle_alpha   90.00
_cell.angle_beta   90.00
_cell.angle_gamma   90.00
#
_symmetry.space_group_name_H-M   'P 1'
#
loop_
_entity.id
_entity.type
_entity.pdbx_description
1 polymer ?
#
loop_
_entity_poly.entity_id
_entity_poly.type
_entity_poly.pdbx_seq_one_letter_code
_entity_poly.pdbx_strand_id
1 'polypeptide(L)'
;MSALGSYSENVEMYLKAIFLLEKERAERAKTGDISRELSVSPSSVTEMLDKLQKEGFLRHTKYQGATLTKKGDAYARRILRKHCVLERFMVTMLRYPAGKFHDEACKMEHVVSDETARRLRKLVGQPTTCPDCYDPGKHFCSRLFPA
;
A
#
# COMPACT_ATOMS: atom_id res chain seq x y z
N MET A 1 -20.61 -4.55 -2.02
CA MET A 1 -20.15 -4.06 -0.68
C MET A 1 -18.85 -4.71 -0.34
N SER A 2 -17.84 -3.92 0.00
CA SER A 2 -16.56 -4.44 0.48
C SER A 2 -16.78 -4.98 1.89
N ALA A 3 -16.52 -6.27 2.10
CA ALA A 3 -16.57 -6.92 3.42
C ALA A 3 -15.42 -6.43 4.33
N LEU A 4 -14.53 -5.59 3.81
CA LEU A 4 -13.40 -5.04 4.53
C LEU A 4 -13.81 -3.66 5.08
N GLY A 5 -13.95 -3.56 6.39
CA GLY A 5 -14.23 -2.29 7.07
C GLY A 5 -13.17 -1.21 6.77
N SER A 6 -13.48 0.01 7.11
CA SER A 6 -12.49 1.10 7.07
C SER A 6 -11.64 1.04 8.33
N TYR A 7 -10.33 0.99 8.15
CA TYR A 7 -9.35 1.06 9.22
C TYR A 7 -8.66 2.42 9.24
N SER A 8 -7.96 2.73 10.33
CA SER A 8 -7.23 3.99 10.45
C SER A 8 -6.11 4.09 9.41
N GLU A 9 -5.76 5.31 9.02
CA GLU A 9 -4.62 5.59 8.14
C GLU A 9 -3.35 4.90 8.61
N ASN A 10 -3.10 4.88 9.91
CA ASN A 10 -1.91 4.24 10.49
C ASN A 10 -1.89 2.73 10.21
N VAL A 11 -3.00 2.02 10.42
CA VAL A 11 -3.13 0.60 10.09
C VAL A 11 -2.90 0.37 8.59
N GLU A 12 -3.48 1.20 7.76
CA GLU A 12 -3.35 1.10 6.30
C GLU A 12 -1.91 1.29 5.84
N MET A 13 -1.18 2.24 6.43
CA MET A 13 0.24 2.47 6.15
C MET A 13 1.10 1.24 6.48
N TYR A 14 0.85 0.58 7.61
CA TYR A 14 1.56 -0.65 7.97
C TYR A 14 1.30 -1.79 7.00
N LEU A 15 0.03 -2.02 6.65
CA LEU A 15 -0.33 -3.10 5.72
C LEU A 15 0.29 -2.89 4.34
N LYS A 16 0.26 -1.67 3.84
CA LYS A 16 0.90 -1.31 2.58
C LYS A 16 2.42 -1.50 2.63
N ALA A 17 3.08 -1.01 3.69
CA ALA A 17 4.53 -1.16 3.86
C ALA A 17 4.97 -2.62 3.90
N ILE A 18 4.26 -3.45 4.66
CA ILE A 18 4.56 -4.89 4.75
C ILE A 18 4.38 -5.57 3.39
N PHE A 19 3.30 -5.27 2.68
CA PHE A 19 3.07 -5.80 1.33
C PHE A 19 4.22 -5.47 0.37
N LEU A 20 4.65 -4.20 0.35
CA LEU A 20 5.73 -3.75 -0.53
C LEU A 20 7.09 -4.36 -0.15
N LEU A 21 7.38 -4.50 1.13
CA LEU A 21 8.61 -5.14 1.59
C LEU A 21 8.66 -6.62 1.23
N GLU A 22 7.55 -7.35 1.40
CA GLU A 22 7.45 -8.75 0.99
C GLU A 22 7.64 -8.89 -0.54
N LYS A 23 7.03 -8.01 -1.31
CA LYS A 23 7.14 -8.00 -2.78
C LYS A 23 8.59 -7.71 -3.23
N GLU A 24 9.23 -6.72 -2.61
CA GLU A 24 10.60 -6.30 -2.97
C GLU A 24 11.64 -7.37 -2.65
N ARG A 25 11.52 -8.02 -1.50
CA ARG A 25 12.55 -8.93 -0.98
C ARG A 25 12.21 -10.40 -1.15
N ALA A 26 10.98 -10.73 -1.51
CA ALA A 26 10.46 -12.10 -1.57
C ALA A 26 10.64 -12.87 -0.24
N GLU A 27 10.64 -12.16 0.88
CA GLU A 27 10.77 -12.70 2.23
C GLU A 27 9.89 -11.92 3.22
N ARG A 28 9.84 -12.41 4.47
CA ARG A 28 9.07 -11.75 5.53
C ARG A 28 9.57 -10.35 5.80
N ALA A 29 8.64 -9.43 6.09
CA ALA A 29 8.97 -8.06 6.47
C ALA A 29 9.52 -8.03 7.90
N LYS A 30 10.75 -7.58 8.08
CA LYS A 30 11.40 -7.50 9.39
C LYS A 30 11.04 -6.21 10.10
N THR A 31 10.95 -6.27 11.43
CA THR A 31 10.62 -5.12 12.28
C THR A 31 11.51 -3.90 11.96
N GLY A 32 12.82 -4.11 11.79
CA GLY A 32 13.76 -3.03 11.46
C GLY A 32 13.47 -2.38 10.10
N ASP A 33 13.08 -3.16 9.11
CA ASP A 33 12.75 -2.64 7.78
C ASP A 33 11.45 -1.84 7.81
N ILE A 34 10.43 -2.33 8.52
CA ILE A 34 9.17 -1.60 8.72
C ILE A 34 9.43 -0.30 9.47
N SER A 35 10.24 -0.33 10.52
CA SER A 35 10.63 0.82 11.31
C SER A 35 11.26 1.92 10.44
N ARG A 36 12.19 1.55 9.57
CA ARG A 36 12.84 2.48 8.62
C ARG A 36 11.86 3.02 7.58
N GLU A 37 11.07 2.13 6.99
CA GLU A 37 10.12 2.50 5.94
C GLU A 37 9.08 3.52 6.43
N LEU A 38 8.57 3.33 7.64
CA LEU A 38 7.54 4.19 8.22
C LEU A 38 8.08 5.30 9.13
N SER A 39 9.38 5.35 9.36
CA SER A 39 10.03 6.31 10.28
C SER A 39 9.40 6.29 11.68
N VAL A 40 9.18 5.11 12.20
CA VAL A 40 8.65 4.86 13.56
C VAL A 40 9.60 4.00 14.37
N SER A 41 9.45 4.02 15.71
CA SER A 41 10.30 3.21 16.58
C SER A 41 10.05 1.71 16.41
N PRO A 42 11.07 0.83 16.62
CA PRO A 42 10.86 -0.62 16.61
C PRO A 42 9.82 -1.10 17.61
N SER A 43 9.70 -0.46 18.77
CA SER A 43 8.68 -0.80 19.78
C SER A 43 7.27 -0.50 19.27
N SER A 44 7.07 0.63 18.57
CA SER A 44 5.79 0.96 17.94
C SER A 44 5.42 -0.06 16.86
N VAL A 45 6.41 -0.53 16.09
CA VAL A 45 6.20 -1.59 15.09
C VAL A 45 5.72 -2.86 15.77
N THR A 46 6.41 -3.31 16.82
CA THR A 46 6.04 -4.53 17.56
C THR A 46 4.62 -4.47 18.08
N GLU A 47 4.23 -3.36 18.71
CA GLU A 47 2.86 -3.16 19.22
C GLU A 47 1.82 -3.25 18.08
N MET A 48 2.10 -2.60 16.96
CA MET A 48 1.17 -2.63 15.82
C MET A 48 1.11 -4.03 15.20
N LEU A 49 2.23 -4.74 15.07
CA LEU A 49 2.24 -6.10 14.55
C LEU A 49 1.41 -7.05 15.44
N ASP A 50 1.51 -6.91 16.76
CA ASP A 50 0.69 -7.70 17.69
C ASP A 50 -0.80 -7.41 17.50
N LYS A 51 -1.17 -6.15 17.36
CA LYS A 51 -2.55 -5.72 17.09
C LYS A 51 -3.06 -6.30 15.77
N LEU A 52 -2.30 -6.14 14.69
CA LEU A 52 -2.69 -6.62 13.37
C LEU A 52 -2.76 -8.15 13.28
N GLN A 53 -1.91 -8.84 14.05
CA GLN A 53 -2.00 -10.30 14.18
C GLN A 53 -3.30 -10.72 14.86
N LYS A 54 -3.69 -10.07 15.95
CA LYS A 54 -4.96 -10.33 16.65
C LYS A 54 -6.17 -10.08 15.74
N GLU A 55 -6.08 -9.10 14.87
CA GLU A 55 -7.13 -8.78 13.89
C GLU A 55 -7.09 -9.68 12.65
N GLY A 56 -6.13 -10.59 12.55
CA GLY A 56 -6.03 -11.57 11.47
C GLY A 56 -5.42 -11.08 10.17
N PHE A 57 -4.74 -9.92 10.16
CA PHE A 57 -4.12 -9.36 8.97
C PHE A 57 -2.76 -9.94 8.63
N LEU A 58 -2.03 -10.41 9.63
CA LEU A 58 -0.68 -10.93 9.47
C LEU A 58 -0.36 -12.02 10.49
N ARG A 59 0.75 -12.70 10.25
CA ARG A 59 1.41 -13.58 11.21
C ARG A 59 2.77 -12.97 11.52
N HIS A 60 3.06 -12.85 12.79
CA HIS A 60 4.31 -12.29 13.28
C HIS A 60 4.97 -13.28 14.26
N THR A 61 6.23 -13.56 14.05
CA THR A 61 7.04 -14.37 14.95
C THR A 61 8.25 -13.54 15.37
N LYS A 62 8.53 -13.53 16.67
CA LYS A 62 9.66 -12.81 17.24
C LYS A 62 10.95 -13.17 16.51
N TYR A 63 11.71 -12.16 16.09
CA TYR A 63 12.95 -12.24 15.30
C TYR A 63 12.84 -12.79 13.88
N GLN A 64 11.69 -13.27 13.44
CA GLN A 64 11.50 -13.80 12.08
C GLN A 64 10.77 -12.85 11.13
N GLY A 65 10.14 -11.81 11.67
CA GLY A 65 9.39 -10.86 10.87
C GLY A 65 7.91 -11.19 10.71
N ALA A 66 7.23 -10.39 9.88
CA ALA A 66 5.80 -10.49 9.64
C ALA A 66 5.51 -10.90 8.20
N THR A 67 4.43 -11.66 8.01
CA THR A 67 3.90 -12.00 6.70
C THR A 67 2.39 -11.78 6.69
N LEU A 68 1.86 -11.22 5.60
CA LEU A 68 0.43 -10.97 5.47
C LEU A 68 -0.35 -12.27 5.30
N THR A 69 -1.53 -12.33 5.92
CA THR A 69 -2.55 -13.36 5.62
C THR A 69 -3.26 -12.99 4.31
N LYS A 70 -4.13 -13.87 3.82
CA LYS A 70 -5.00 -13.55 2.66
C LYS A 70 -5.81 -12.28 2.89
N LYS A 71 -6.31 -12.09 4.11
CA LYS A 71 -7.05 -10.88 4.51
C LYS A 71 -6.16 -9.64 4.44
N GLY A 72 -4.95 -9.71 4.98
CA GLY A 72 -3.97 -8.62 4.97
C GLY A 72 -3.53 -8.27 3.56
N ASP A 73 -3.21 -9.27 2.75
CA ASP A 73 -2.82 -9.09 1.35
C ASP A 73 -3.95 -8.40 0.55
N ALA A 74 -5.18 -8.88 0.68
CA ALA A 74 -6.33 -8.30 -0.02
C ALA A 74 -6.54 -6.83 0.37
N TYR A 75 -6.39 -6.51 1.65
CA TYR A 75 -6.54 -5.15 2.15
C TYR A 75 -5.41 -4.23 1.65
N ALA A 76 -4.17 -4.69 1.71
CA ALA A 76 -3.01 -3.95 1.20
C ALA A 76 -3.13 -3.67 -0.30
N ARG A 77 -3.57 -4.64 -1.08
CA ARG A 77 -3.83 -4.50 -2.52
C ARG A 77 -4.91 -3.46 -2.81
N ARG A 78 -5.96 -3.41 -1.98
CA ARG A 78 -7.02 -2.41 -2.11
C ARG A 78 -6.48 -0.99 -1.92
N ILE A 79 -5.66 -0.78 -0.90
CA ILE A 79 -5.01 0.52 -0.65
C ILE A 79 -4.10 0.89 -1.81
N LEU A 80 -3.28 -0.04 -2.26
CA LEU A 80 -2.31 0.21 -3.34
C LEU A 80 -2.99 0.45 -4.70
N ARG A 81 -4.14 -0.17 -4.96
CA ARG A 81 -4.96 0.17 -6.15
C ARG A 81 -5.44 1.60 -6.11
N LYS A 82 -5.88 2.08 -4.95
CA LYS A 82 -6.25 3.50 -4.76
C LYS A 82 -5.05 4.41 -5.01
N HIS A 83 -3.91 4.06 -4.45
CA HIS A 83 -2.64 4.77 -4.70
C HIS A 83 -2.34 4.86 -6.20
N CYS A 84 -2.34 3.75 -6.90
CA CYS A 84 -2.02 3.69 -8.32
C CYS A 84 -3.02 4.47 -9.19
N VAL A 85 -4.32 4.41 -8.89
CA VAL A 85 -5.31 5.18 -9.67
C VAL A 85 -5.16 6.68 -9.45
N LEU A 86 -4.80 7.09 -8.23
CA LEU A 86 -4.51 8.50 -7.93
C LEU A 86 -3.26 8.98 -8.66
N GLU A 87 -2.18 8.21 -8.64
CA GLU A 87 -0.97 8.55 -9.40
C GLU A 87 -1.28 8.68 -10.89
N ARG A 88 -2.01 7.72 -11.46
CA ARG A 88 -2.40 7.74 -12.86
C ARG A 88 -3.25 8.97 -13.20
N PHE A 89 -4.20 9.30 -12.36
CA PHE A 89 -5.03 10.49 -12.51
C PHE A 89 -4.18 11.78 -12.48
N MET A 90 -3.28 11.90 -11.53
CA MET A 90 -2.41 13.08 -11.40
C MET A 90 -1.49 13.25 -12.61
N VAL A 91 -0.91 12.16 -13.09
CA VAL A 91 0.00 12.20 -14.24
C VAL A 91 -0.75 12.47 -15.54
N THR A 92 -1.83 11.74 -15.80
CA THR A 92 -2.51 11.79 -17.11
C THR A 92 -3.46 12.98 -17.25
N MET A 93 -4.19 13.32 -16.18
CA MET A 93 -5.22 14.37 -16.22
C MET A 93 -4.73 15.71 -15.68
N LEU A 94 -3.98 15.70 -14.58
CA LEU A 94 -3.48 16.93 -13.95
C LEU A 94 -2.09 17.33 -14.40
N ARG A 95 -1.43 16.48 -15.19
CA ARG A 95 -0.09 16.75 -15.75
C ARG A 95 0.98 17.01 -14.70
N TYR A 96 0.90 16.33 -13.56
CA TYR A 96 1.94 16.42 -12.54
C TYR A 96 3.29 15.98 -13.11
N PRO A 97 4.36 16.72 -12.82
CA PRO A 97 5.71 16.30 -13.23
C PRO A 97 6.17 15.06 -12.47
N ALA A 98 7.10 14.32 -13.09
CA ALA A 98 7.70 13.15 -12.46
C ALA A 98 8.27 13.47 -11.06
N GLY A 99 7.99 12.61 -10.09
CA GLY A 99 8.50 12.73 -8.72
C GLY A 99 7.66 13.56 -7.75
N LYS A 100 6.62 14.27 -8.21
CA LYS A 100 5.77 15.07 -7.32
C LYS A 100 4.41 14.47 -7.00
N PHE A 101 3.95 13.49 -7.74
CA PHE A 101 2.62 12.89 -7.57
C PHE A 101 2.58 11.81 -6.48
N HIS A 102 3.70 11.18 -6.19
CA HIS A 102 3.75 10.04 -5.24
C HIS A 102 3.29 10.44 -3.84
N ASP A 103 3.85 11.51 -3.29
CA ASP A 103 3.52 11.97 -1.93
C ASP A 103 2.05 12.39 -1.81
N GLU A 104 1.51 13.03 -2.84
CA GLU A 104 0.11 13.40 -2.86
C GLU A 104 -0.80 12.17 -2.91
N ALA A 105 -0.46 11.18 -3.74
CA ALA A 105 -1.19 9.92 -3.80
C ALA A 105 -1.16 9.17 -2.44
N CYS A 106 -0.01 9.17 -1.77
CA CYS A 106 0.14 8.57 -0.43
C CYS A 106 -0.80 9.19 0.61
N LYS A 107 -1.01 10.49 0.53
CA LYS A 107 -1.94 11.18 1.45
C LYS A 107 -3.40 10.87 1.11
N MET A 108 -3.74 10.86 -0.17
CA MET A 108 -5.12 10.72 -0.64
C MET A 108 -5.65 9.28 -0.56
N GLU A 109 -4.81 8.27 -0.67
CA GLU A 109 -5.21 6.86 -0.72
C GLU A 109 -6.00 6.40 0.51
N HIS A 110 -5.77 7.04 1.67
CA HIS A 110 -6.42 6.69 2.93
C HIS A 110 -7.79 7.35 3.12
N VAL A 111 -8.10 8.38 2.35
CA VAL A 111 -9.34 9.17 2.49
C VAL A 111 -10.29 9.01 1.30
N VAL A 112 -9.81 8.54 0.16
CA VAL A 112 -10.62 8.31 -1.02
C VAL A 112 -11.53 7.09 -0.81
N SER A 113 -12.84 7.28 -1.03
CA SER A 113 -13.79 6.17 -0.94
C SER A 113 -13.61 5.16 -2.08
N ASP A 114 -14.08 3.93 -1.87
CA ASP A 114 -14.07 2.90 -2.90
C ASP A 114 -14.86 3.33 -4.14
N GLU A 115 -15.97 4.03 -3.94
CA GLU A 115 -16.80 4.56 -5.04
C GLU A 115 -16.02 5.58 -5.87
N THR A 116 -15.36 6.55 -5.24
CA THR A 116 -14.54 7.54 -5.95
C THR A 116 -13.37 6.87 -6.67
N ALA A 117 -12.68 5.94 -6.02
CA ALA A 117 -11.59 5.19 -6.63
C ALA A 117 -12.07 4.38 -7.85
N ARG A 118 -13.26 3.75 -7.77
CA ARG A 118 -13.86 3.01 -8.88
C ARG A 118 -14.18 3.91 -10.07
N ARG A 119 -14.68 5.11 -9.82
CA ARG A 119 -14.97 6.10 -10.88
C ARG A 119 -13.68 6.62 -11.53
N LEU A 120 -12.69 6.95 -10.71
CA LEU A 120 -11.36 7.35 -11.21
C LEU A 120 -10.73 6.25 -12.07
N ARG A 121 -10.85 4.99 -11.64
CA ARG A 121 -10.34 3.83 -12.37
C ARG A 121 -10.90 3.76 -13.78
N LYS A 122 -12.21 3.97 -13.94
CA LYS A 122 -12.86 4.01 -15.25
C LYS A 122 -12.35 5.18 -16.08
N LEU A 123 -12.22 6.34 -15.46
CA LEU A 123 -11.78 7.56 -16.15
C LEU A 123 -10.37 7.45 -16.71
N VAL A 124 -9.44 6.90 -15.94
CA VAL A 124 -8.02 6.81 -16.32
C VAL A 124 -7.61 5.47 -16.95
N GLY A 125 -8.53 4.53 -17.07
CA GLY A 125 -8.24 3.22 -17.65
C GLY A 125 -7.25 2.40 -16.84
N GLN A 126 -7.40 2.36 -15.52
CA GLN A 126 -6.52 1.57 -14.66
C GLN A 126 -6.57 0.08 -15.01
N PRO A 127 -5.41 -0.59 -15.24
CA PRO A 127 -5.38 -2.01 -15.55
C PRO A 127 -5.93 -2.89 -14.44
N THR A 128 -6.52 -4.03 -14.79
CA THR A 128 -7.01 -5.03 -13.82
C THR A 128 -5.86 -5.72 -13.09
N THR A 129 -4.66 -5.72 -13.66
CA THR A 129 -3.44 -6.28 -13.05
C THR A 129 -2.87 -5.42 -11.93
N CYS A 130 -3.36 -4.22 -11.73
CA CYS A 130 -2.94 -3.37 -10.62
C CYS A 130 -3.32 -4.04 -9.27
N PRO A 131 -2.40 -4.08 -8.27
CA PRO A 131 -1.13 -3.36 -8.17
C PRO A 131 0.13 -4.14 -8.59
N ASP A 132 0.03 -5.25 -9.27
CA ASP A 132 1.18 -6.12 -9.60
C ASP A 132 2.27 -5.39 -10.40
N CYS A 133 1.90 -4.35 -11.13
CA CYS A 133 2.83 -3.53 -11.90
C CYS A 133 3.49 -2.39 -11.10
N TYR A 134 3.18 -2.24 -9.81
CA TYR A 134 3.80 -1.23 -8.96
C TYR A 134 5.24 -1.62 -8.62
N ASP A 135 6.17 -0.69 -8.83
CA ASP A 135 7.59 -0.86 -8.52
C ASP A 135 7.93 -0.14 -7.21
N PRO A 136 8.18 -0.87 -6.11
CA PRO A 136 8.51 -0.25 -4.82
C PRO A 136 9.78 0.61 -4.87
N GLY A 137 10.76 0.21 -5.66
CA GLY A 137 12.04 0.94 -5.78
C GLY A 137 11.90 2.27 -6.50
N LYS A 138 10.94 2.37 -7.42
CA LYS A 138 10.66 3.60 -8.17
C LYS A 138 9.50 4.42 -7.59
N HIS A 139 8.77 3.87 -6.64
CA HIS A 139 7.59 4.47 -6.02
C HIS A 139 6.47 4.85 -7.01
N PHE A 140 6.35 4.12 -8.10
CA PHE A 140 5.24 4.29 -9.06
C PHE A 140 4.98 3.04 -9.89
N CYS A 141 3.84 3.03 -10.56
CA CYS A 141 3.48 1.97 -11.49
C CYS A 141 4.39 2.01 -12.73
N SER A 142 5.04 0.89 -13.04
CA SER A 142 5.94 0.78 -14.20
C SER A 142 5.27 1.11 -15.55
N ARG A 143 3.94 1.07 -15.61
CA ARG A 143 3.16 1.42 -16.81
C ARG A 143 2.94 2.92 -16.97
N LEU A 144 3.17 3.74 -15.94
CA LEU A 144 3.03 5.21 -16.05
C LEU A 144 4.18 5.81 -16.85
N PHE A 145 5.36 5.25 -16.65
CA PHE A 145 6.57 5.70 -17.34
C PHE A 145 7.30 4.46 -17.87
N PRO A 146 6.84 3.90 -18.99
CA PRO A 146 7.58 2.79 -19.60
C PRO A 146 8.97 3.25 -19.98
N ALA A 147 9.94 2.41 -19.68
CA ALA A 147 11.35 2.69 -19.99
C ALA A 147 11.58 2.81 -21.50
#